data_87f30bfba69a349e6b8b72136c26579c
#
_entry.id   87f30bfba69a349e6b8b72136c26579c
#
_cell.length_a   1.000
_cell.length_b   1.000
_cell.length_c   1.000
_cell.angle_alpha   90.00
_cell.angle_beta   90.00
_cell.angle_gamma   90.00
#
_symmetry.space_group_name_H-M   'P 1'
#
loop_
_entity.id
_entity.type
_entity.pdbx_description
1 polymer ?
#
loop_
_entity_poly.entity_id
_entity_poly.type
_entity_poly.pdbx_seq_one_letter_code
_entity_poly.pdbx_strand_id
1 'polypeptide(L)'
;VCFGLNDCGGGVENIKYYIEALEGIFKKIKECGSEIIFMTPNLMADSVSDEVTDLYTRDFYERVIKSSDDSLKDYVTAAKELCVENNIPVCDCFSIWQMLKDNGVNTTRLLSNRFNHPIEKMHWLFAIMLMKQIFEEETK
;
A
#
# COMPACT_ATOMS: atom_id res chain seq x y z
N VAL A 1 -1.66 -1.88 11.01
CA VAL A 1 -2.59 -2.33 9.95
C VAL A 1 -2.03 -1.90 8.60
N CYS A 2 -2.02 -2.79 7.59
CA CYS A 2 -1.57 -2.48 6.23
C CYS A 2 -2.43 -3.28 5.24
N PHE A 3 -3.32 -2.60 4.51
CA PHE A 3 -4.22 -3.16 3.49
C PHE A 3 -4.35 -2.19 2.30
N GLY A 4 -4.99 -2.64 1.21
CA GLY A 4 -5.29 -1.83 0.03
C GLY A 4 -4.59 -2.31 -1.25
N LEU A 5 -3.40 -2.95 -1.13
CA LEU A 5 -2.62 -3.38 -2.29
C LEU A 5 -3.33 -4.44 -3.15
N ASN A 6 -3.98 -5.41 -2.51
CA ASN A 6 -4.74 -6.44 -3.22
C ASN A 6 -6.18 -6.01 -3.51
N ASP A 7 -6.72 -5.14 -2.65
CA ASP A 7 -8.09 -4.66 -2.75
C ASP A 7 -8.31 -3.79 -4.00
N CYS A 8 -7.30 -3.01 -4.39
CA CYS A 8 -7.37 -2.14 -5.56
C CYS A 8 -7.60 -2.88 -6.89
N GLY A 9 -7.28 -4.17 -6.97
CA GLY A 9 -7.60 -5.02 -8.13
C GLY A 9 -9.11 -5.17 -8.39
N GLY A 10 -9.95 -4.81 -7.43
CA GLY A 10 -11.41 -4.76 -7.57
C GLY A 10 -11.95 -3.50 -8.27
N GLY A 11 -11.08 -2.52 -8.58
CA GLY A 11 -11.48 -1.26 -9.19
C GLY A 11 -12.04 -0.23 -8.19
N VAL A 12 -12.18 1.01 -8.65
CA VAL A 12 -12.59 2.16 -7.80
C VAL A 12 -14.01 2.04 -7.24
N GLU A 13 -14.89 1.30 -7.90
CA GLU A 13 -16.26 1.05 -7.47
C GLU A 13 -16.34 0.26 -6.16
N ASN A 14 -15.29 -0.44 -5.79
CA ASN A 14 -15.20 -1.25 -4.57
C ASN A 14 -14.55 -0.53 -3.38
N ILE A 15 -14.09 0.72 -3.53
CA ILE A 15 -13.47 1.51 -2.45
C ILE A 15 -14.37 1.57 -1.22
N LYS A 16 -15.68 1.76 -1.40
CA LYS A 16 -16.63 1.81 -0.28
C LYS A 16 -16.60 0.55 0.59
N TYR A 17 -16.52 -0.62 0.00
CA TYR A 17 -16.47 -1.90 0.74
C TYR A 17 -15.13 -2.07 1.47
N TYR A 18 -14.04 -1.61 0.85
CA TYR A 18 -12.73 -1.57 1.47
C TYR A 18 -12.72 -0.66 2.70
N ILE A 19 -13.30 0.55 2.61
CA ILE A 19 -13.40 1.49 3.72
C ILE A 19 -14.28 0.94 4.84
N GLU A 20 -15.47 0.38 4.52
CA GLU A 20 -16.34 -0.28 5.50
C GLU A 20 -15.60 -1.43 6.24
N ALA A 21 -14.79 -2.21 5.53
CA ALA A 21 -13.98 -3.28 6.13
C ALA A 21 -12.89 -2.73 7.06
N LEU A 22 -12.19 -1.65 6.65
CA LEU A 22 -11.18 -0.99 7.48
C LEU A 22 -11.79 -0.40 8.75
N GLU A 23 -12.93 0.28 8.66
CA GLU A 23 -13.66 0.77 9.83
C GLU A 23 -14.00 -0.35 10.82
N GLY A 24 -14.48 -1.47 10.29
CA GLY A 24 -14.75 -2.67 11.09
C GLY A 24 -13.51 -3.20 11.81
N ILE A 25 -12.36 -3.21 11.14
CA ILE A 25 -11.06 -3.61 11.71
C ILE A 25 -10.62 -2.61 12.79
N PHE A 26 -10.66 -1.32 12.50
CA PHE A 26 -10.26 -0.26 13.44
C PHE A 26 -11.11 -0.29 14.71
N LYS A 27 -12.43 -0.45 14.54
CA LYS A 27 -13.36 -0.60 15.67
C LYS A 27 -12.98 -1.77 16.56
N LYS A 28 -12.74 -2.95 15.98
CA LYS A 28 -12.38 -4.17 16.76
C LYS A 28 -11.07 -4.00 17.51
N ILE A 29 -10.06 -3.37 16.88
CA ILE A 29 -8.76 -3.14 17.54
C ILE A 29 -8.94 -2.19 18.73
N LYS A 30 -9.69 -1.09 18.55
CA LYS A 30 -9.98 -0.13 19.64
C LYS A 30 -10.78 -0.79 20.77
N GLU A 31 -11.75 -1.65 20.46
CA GLU A 31 -12.52 -2.41 21.47
C GLU A 31 -11.64 -3.36 22.30
N CYS A 32 -10.52 -3.83 21.73
CA CYS A 32 -9.51 -4.60 22.46
C CYS A 32 -8.54 -3.74 23.29
N GLY A 33 -8.71 -2.42 23.32
CA GLY A 33 -7.84 -1.49 24.04
C GLY A 33 -6.46 -1.29 23.39
N SER A 34 -6.33 -1.60 22.09
CA SER A 34 -5.07 -1.44 21.35
C SER A 34 -5.04 -0.15 20.54
N GLU A 35 -3.87 0.44 20.42
CA GLU A 35 -3.62 1.57 19.52
C GLU A 35 -3.42 1.09 18.09
N ILE A 36 -3.67 1.98 17.12
CA ILE A 36 -3.61 1.66 15.70
C ILE A 36 -2.63 2.60 15.01
N ILE A 37 -1.73 2.02 14.21
CA ILE A 37 -1.02 2.74 13.15
C ILE A 37 -1.45 2.12 11.83
N PHE A 38 -1.90 2.94 10.88
CA PHE A 38 -2.16 2.50 9.51
C PHE A 38 -0.93 2.74 8.65
N MET A 39 -0.40 1.69 8.05
CA MET A 39 0.75 1.77 7.13
C MET A 39 0.24 1.62 5.70
N THR A 40 0.54 2.60 4.84
CA THR A 40 0.20 2.50 3.42
C THR A 40 1.13 1.51 2.71
N PRO A 41 0.63 0.78 1.68
CA PRO A 41 1.42 -0.21 0.95
C PRO A 41 2.49 0.41 0.05
N ASN A 42 3.29 -0.45 -0.61
CA ASN A 42 4.17 -0.05 -1.71
C ASN A 42 3.39 0.19 -3.01
N LEU A 43 4.06 0.74 -4.02
CA LEU A 43 3.53 0.76 -5.39
C LEU A 43 3.50 -0.64 -5.99
N MET A 44 2.55 -0.86 -6.89
CA MET A 44 2.58 -1.96 -7.85
C MET A 44 3.41 -1.59 -9.08
N ALA A 45 3.77 -2.59 -9.88
CA ALA A 45 4.30 -2.36 -11.23
C ALA A 45 3.22 -1.70 -12.10
N ASP A 46 3.62 -0.76 -12.94
CA ASP A 46 2.75 -0.09 -13.92
C ASP A 46 2.76 -0.77 -15.30
N SER A 47 3.66 -1.72 -15.49
CA SER A 47 3.77 -2.53 -16.69
C SER A 47 4.40 -3.88 -16.38
N VAL A 48 4.13 -4.87 -17.23
CA VAL A 48 4.74 -6.20 -17.06
C VAL A 48 6.20 -6.16 -17.48
N SER A 49 7.08 -6.54 -16.57
CA SER A 49 8.52 -6.62 -16.84
C SER A 49 8.85 -7.72 -17.87
N ASP A 50 9.85 -7.46 -18.73
CA ASP A 50 10.40 -8.47 -19.65
C ASP A 50 11.07 -9.65 -18.93
N GLU A 51 11.42 -9.48 -17.66
CA GLU A 51 11.96 -10.55 -16.81
C GLU A 51 10.89 -11.61 -16.45
N VAL A 52 9.61 -11.29 -16.59
CA VAL A 52 8.50 -12.25 -16.42
C VAL A 52 8.29 -12.98 -17.74
N THR A 53 8.87 -14.16 -17.87
CA THR A 53 8.87 -14.95 -19.14
C THR A 53 7.71 -15.94 -19.26
N ASP A 54 7.09 -16.33 -18.15
CA ASP A 54 5.94 -17.24 -18.16
C ASP A 54 4.69 -16.52 -18.71
N LEU A 55 4.13 -17.05 -19.80
CA LEU A 55 3.01 -16.42 -20.51
C LEU A 55 1.73 -16.31 -19.68
N TYR A 56 1.47 -17.31 -18.82
CA TYR A 56 0.28 -17.29 -17.95
C TYR A 56 0.42 -16.20 -16.90
N THR A 57 1.59 -16.07 -16.29
CA THR A 57 1.91 -15.03 -15.30
C THR A 57 1.85 -13.63 -15.93
N ARG A 58 2.39 -13.48 -17.16
CA ARG A 58 2.31 -12.21 -17.90
C ARG A 58 0.87 -11.78 -18.14
N ASP A 59 0.04 -12.67 -18.69
CA ASP A 59 -1.37 -12.40 -18.94
C ASP A 59 -2.14 -12.05 -17.65
N PHE A 60 -1.85 -12.75 -16.55
CA PHE A 60 -2.42 -12.42 -15.26
C PHE A 60 -1.99 -11.01 -14.77
N TYR A 61 -0.71 -10.66 -14.85
CA TYR A 61 -0.21 -9.35 -14.44
C TYR A 61 -0.77 -8.23 -15.31
N GLU A 62 -0.83 -8.42 -16.64
CA GLU A 62 -1.43 -7.43 -17.56
C GLU A 62 -2.89 -7.14 -17.21
N ARG A 63 -3.67 -8.17 -16.90
CA ARG A 63 -5.08 -8.00 -16.50
C ARG A 63 -5.20 -7.24 -15.19
N VAL A 64 -4.40 -7.59 -14.18
CA VAL A 64 -4.46 -6.93 -12.87
C VAL A 64 -3.96 -5.50 -12.96
N ILE A 65 -2.84 -5.23 -13.61
CA ILE A 65 -2.32 -3.88 -13.81
C ILE A 65 -3.38 -3.01 -14.51
N LYS A 66 -4.02 -3.53 -15.55
CA LYS A 66 -5.08 -2.81 -16.28
C LYS A 66 -6.31 -2.54 -15.43
N SER A 67 -6.71 -3.48 -14.57
CA SER A 67 -7.88 -3.31 -13.68
C SER A 67 -7.61 -2.41 -12.48
N SER A 68 -6.35 -2.32 -12.05
CA SER A 68 -5.91 -1.49 -10.93
C SER A 68 -5.40 -0.12 -11.34
N ASP A 69 -5.55 0.26 -12.62
CA ASP A 69 -5.06 1.50 -13.21
C ASP A 69 -5.48 2.71 -12.34
N ASP A 70 -4.50 3.37 -11.74
CA ASP A 70 -4.63 4.44 -10.74
C ASP A 70 -5.47 4.13 -9.48
N SER A 71 -6.21 3.02 -9.44
CA SER A 71 -7.11 2.71 -8.31
C SER A 71 -6.36 2.55 -6.99
N LEU A 72 -5.13 2.03 -6.98
CA LEU A 72 -4.33 1.91 -5.75
C LEU A 72 -4.15 3.27 -5.06
N LYS A 73 -3.92 4.34 -5.82
CA LYS A 73 -3.80 5.69 -5.28
C LYS A 73 -5.12 6.15 -4.64
N ASP A 74 -6.25 5.83 -5.25
CA ASP A 74 -7.56 6.19 -4.72
C ASP A 74 -7.87 5.41 -3.43
N TYR A 75 -7.54 4.11 -3.38
CA TYR A 75 -7.65 3.29 -2.17
C TYR A 75 -6.77 3.83 -1.03
N VAL A 76 -5.52 4.20 -1.32
CA VAL A 76 -4.60 4.79 -0.33
C VAL A 76 -5.14 6.13 0.15
N THR A 77 -5.65 6.97 -0.75
CA THR A 77 -6.23 8.28 -0.41
C THR A 77 -7.43 8.12 0.52
N ALA A 78 -8.38 7.27 0.15
CA ALA A 78 -9.57 7.01 0.96
C ALA A 78 -9.22 6.44 2.36
N ALA A 79 -8.25 5.52 2.43
CA ALA A 79 -7.79 4.99 3.72
C ALA A 79 -7.12 6.06 4.60
N LYS A 80 -6.35 6.99 4.01
CA LYS A 80 -5.74 8.11 4.74
C LYS A 80 -6.81 9.07 5.26
N GLU A 81 -7.84 9.37 4.47
CA GLU A 81 -8.98 10.19 4.89
C GLU A 81 -9.71 9.54 6.07
N LEU A 82 -10.01 8.24 6.00
CA LEU A 82 -10.59 7.48 7.10
C LEU A 82 -9.72 7.53 8.36
N CYS A 83 -8.39 7.45 8.21
CA CYS A 83 -7.46 7.55 9.34
C CYS A 83 -7.52 8.94 9.99
N VAL A 84 -7.59 10.02 9.21
CA VAL A 84 -7.75 11.40 9.72
C VAL A 84 -9.04 11.54 10.51
N GLU A 85 -10.16 11.06 9.99
CA GLU A 85 -11.47 11.09 10.64
C GLU A 85 -11.50 10.32 11.98
N ASN A 86 -10.71 9.26 12.08
CA ASN A 86 -10.63 8.39 13.24
C ASN A 86 -9.46 8.71 14.19
N ASN A 87 -8.66 9.77 13.93
CA ASN A 87 -7.42 10.12 14.65
C ASN A 87 -6.43 8.95 14.72
N ILE A 88 -6.24 8.25 13.61
CA ILE A 88 -5.29 7.13 13.48
C ILE A 88 -4.03 7.64 12.79
N PRO A 89 -2.84 7.48 13.41
CA PRO A 89 -1.57 7.82 12.78
C PRO A 89 -1.33 7.02 11.49
N VAL A 90 -0.79 7.69 10.47
CA VAL A 90 -0.48 7.09 9.17
C VAL A 90 1.03 7.00 8.96
N CYS A 91 1.54 5.78 8.82
CA CYS A 91 2.90 5.50 8.34
C CYS A 91 2.87 5.47 6.80
N ASP A 92 3.17 6.61 6.15
CA ASP A 92 2.96 6.81 4.71
C ASP A 92 4.14 6.30 3.86
N CYS A 93 4.24 4.99 3.71
CA CYS A 93 5.23 4.35 2.84
C CYS A 93 4.93 4.54 1.35
N PHE A 94 3.64 4.63 0.96
CA PHE A 94 3.23 4.83 -0.43
C PHE A 94 3.84 6.11 -1.03
N SER A 95 3.79 7.22 -0.30
CA SER A 95 4.36 8.48 -0.76
C SER A 95 5.87 8.40 -0.98
N ILE A 96 6.61 7.61 -0.19
CA ILE A 96 8.05 7.39 -0.42
C ILE A 96 8.29 6.58 -1.69
N TRP A 97 7.50 5.52 -1.94
CA TRP A 97 7.58 4.76 -3.18
C TRP A 97 7.25 5.63 -4.41
N GLN A 98 6.24 6.50 -4.29
CA GLN A 98 5.88 7.45 -5.34
C GLN A 98 7.03 8.43 -5.60
N MET A 99 7.63 8.98 -4.54
CA MET A 99 8.78 9.87 -4.66
C MET A 99 9.97 9.19 -5.37
N LEU A 100 10.26 7.92 -5.06
CA LEU A 100 11.30 7.16 -5.76
C LEU A 100 11.00 7.06 -7.26
N LYS A 101 9.75 6.71 -7.63
CA LYS A 101 9.30 6.63 -9.02
C LYS A 101 9.43 7.97 -9.74
N ASP A 102 8.96 9.06 -9.13
CA ASP A 102 8.96 10.41 -9.69
C ASP A 102 10.40 10.95 -9.91
N ASN A 103 11.37 10.44 -9.13
CA ASN A 103 12.78 10.74 -9.31
C ASN A 103 13.54 9.72 -10.21
N GLY A 104 12.81 8.95 -11.01
CA GLY A 104 13.37 8.09 -12.06
C GLY A 104 13.88 6.73 -11.58
N VAL A 105 13.59 6.33 -10.33
CA VAL A 105 13.90 4.98 -9.86
C VAL A 105 12.93 3.99 -10.49
N ASN A 106 13.45 2.93 -11.12
CA ASN A 106 12.63 1.84 -11.61
C ASN A 106 12.10 1.01 -10.44
N THR A 107 10.90 1.38 -9.95
CA THR A 107 10.27 0.75 -8.79
C THR A 107 9.87 -0.70 -9.04
N THR A 108 9.62 -1.11 -10.30
CA THR A 108 9.35 -2.52 -10.65
C THR A 108 10.54 -3.43 -10.30
N ARG A 109 11.78 -2.93 -10.41
CA ARG A 109 12.98 -3.69 -9.98
C ARG A 109 13.11 -3.83 -8.47
N LEU A 110 12.41 -3.01 -7.71
CA LEU A 110 12.33 -3.12 -6.25
C LEU A 110 11.27 -4.12 -5.78
N LEU A 111 10.58 -4.76 -6.72
CA LEU A 111 9.58 -5.81 -6.48
C LEU A 111 10.18 -7.18 -6.80
N SER A 112 10.14 -8.11 -5.85
CA SER A 112 10.74 -9.45 -5.97
C SER A 112 10.09 -10.29 -7.07
N ASN A 113 8.77 -10.17 -7.24
CA ASN A 113 8.00 -10.82 -8.30
C ASN A 113 7.78 -9.92 -9.53
N ARG A 114 8.43 -8.74 -9.58
CA ARG A 114 8.25 -7.72 -10.64
C ARG A 114 6.80 -7.24 -10.78
N PHE A 115 6.00 -7.38 -9.71
CA PHE A 115 4.58 -7.04 -9.75
C PHE A 115 4.13 -6.22 -8.52
N ASN A 116 4.13 -6.81 -7.32
CA ASN A 116 3.56 -6.15 -6.14
C ASN A 116 4.24 -6.48 -4.80
N HIS A 117 5.18 -7.43 -4.75
CA HIS A 117 5.88 -7.78 -3.52
C HIS A 117 7.28 -7.14 -3.45
N PRO A 118 7.59 -6.32 -2.44
CA PRO A 118 8.91 -5.73 -2.27
C PRO A 118 10.03 -6.78 -2.18
N ILE A 119 11.22 -6.44 -2.67
CA ILE A 119 12.43 -7.23 -2.39
C ILE A 119 12.80 -7.10 -0.90
N GLU A 120 13.55 -8.05 -0.35
CA GLU A 120 13.97 -8.09 1.05
C GLU A 120 14.53 -6.74 1.53
N LYS A 121 15.41 -6.12 0.76
CA LYS A 121 16.03 -4.82 1.12
C LYS A 121 15.02 -3.68 1.26
N MET A 122 13.90 -3.74 0.56
CA MET A 122 12.87 -2.70 0.63
C MET A 122 12.01 -2.81 1.90
N HIS A 123 12.01 -3.94 2.60
CA HIS A 123 11.35 -4.05 3.90
C HIS A 123 11.97 -3.13 4.97
N TRP A 124 13.25 -2.75 4.81
CA TRP A 124 13.87 -1.75 5.68
C TRP A 124 13.22 -0.38 5.58
N LEU A 125 12.71 0.01 4.40
CA LEU A 125 11.96 1.25 4.25
C LEU A 125 10.74 1.26 5.17
N PHE A 126 9.93 0.19 5.13
CA PHE A 126 8.75 0.07 5.99
C PHE A 126 9.14 0.06 7.48
N ALA A 127 10.18 -0.69 7.83
CA ALA A 127 10.66 -0.76 9.21
C ALA A 127 11.12 0.60 9.73
N ILE A 128 11.92 1.36 8.96
CA ILE A 128 12.41 2.69 9.34
C ILE A 128 11.23 3.67 9.47
N MET A 129 10.30 3.68 8.52
CA MET A 129 9.14 4.56 8.57
C MET A 129 8.25 4.27 9.77
N LEU A 130 8.05 2.98 10.10
CA LEU A 130 7.27 2.58 11.27
C LEU A 130 7.99 2.95 12.58
N MET A 131 9.30 2.73 12.66
CA MET A 131 10.10 3.13 13.81
C MET A 131 10.03 4.64 14.05
N LYS A 132 10.12 5.45 12.98
CA LYS A 132 9.92 6.89 13.05
C LYS A 132 8.57 7.23 13.67
N GLN A 133 7.49 6.63 13.18
CA GLN A 133 6.14 6.87 13.66
C GLN A 133 5.98 6.51 15.14
N ILE A 134 6.63 5.42 15.61
CA ILE A 134 6.53 4.95 17.00
C ILE A 134 7.37 5.80 17.96
N PHE A 135 8.58 6.22 17.54
CA PHE A 135 9.56 6.82 18.47
C PHE A 135 9.71 8.34 18.33
N GLU A 136 9.29 8.97 17.21
CA GLU A 136 9.35 10.43 17.07
C GLU A 136 8.15 11.17 17.71
N GLU A 137 7.05 10.49 18.03
CA GLU A 137 5.91 11.10 18.75
C GLU A 137 6.16 11.33 20.24
N GLU A 138 7.20 10.74 20.83
CA GLU A 138 7.53 10.93 22.27
C GLU A 138 8.21 12.27 22.58
N THR A 139 8.45 13.14 21.58
CA THR A 139 9.20 14.40 21.74
C THR A 139 8.34 15.66 21.65
N LYS A 140 7.03 15.56 21.90
CA LYS A 140 6.13 16.73 21.96
C LYS A 140 5.63 17.03 23.35
#